data_b125eaa899fa9888326e2950e6f7c600
#
_entry.id   b125eaa899fa9888326e2950e6f7c600
#
_cell.length_a   1.000
_cell.length_b   1.000
_cell.length_c   1.000
_cell.angle_alpha   90.00
_cell.angle_beta   90.00
_cell.angle_gamma   90.00
#
_symmetry.space_group_name_H-M   'P 1'
#
loop_
_entity.id
_entity.type
_entity.pdbx_description
1 polymer ?
#
loop_
_entity_poly.entity_id
_entity_poly.type
_entity_poly.pdbx_seq_one_letter_code
_entity_poly.pdbx_strand_id
1 'polypeptide(L)'
;PNVICGHSVGEIAAAHIAGALSLVDAITVIFYRSLLQHKTAGMGSMLAAAVSKNNAVHLIVPYKGKISIAAVNSPSSVTLAGDKDALADLEQSLSSDNIFCRHLNVEVPFHSHVMDQIKDDLLESLQSIQPRATKIPLYSTVTGSLIDGAELNANYWWQNVRQPVEFAKTIRSMEGVEIFLEVSPHTVLN
;
A
#
# COMPACT_ATOMS: atom_id res chain seq x y z
N PRO A 1 6.23 21.01 6.31
CA PRO A 1 5.03 20.70 5.54
C PRO A 1 3.77 20.97 6.36
N ASN A 2 2.67 21.32 5.70
CA ASN A 2 1.37 21.55 6.34
C ASN A 2 0.65 20.23 6.62
N VAL A 3 0.87 19.24 5.77
CA VAL A 3 0.34 17.88 5.86
C VAL A 3 1.36 16.87 5.35
N ILE A 4 1.24 15.63 5.77
CA ILE A 4 2.11 14.54 5.33
C ILE A 4 1.25 13.32 4.98
N CYS A 5 1.65 12.57 3.96
CA CYS A 5 1.18 11.22 3.69
C CYS A 5 2.35 10.35 3.20
N GLY A 6 2.17 9.05 3.19
CA GLY A 6 3.14 8.12 2.64
C GLY A 6 2.45 7.06 1.78
N HIS A 7 3.06 6.66 0.68
CA HIS A 7 2.56 5.56 -0.13
C HIS A 7 3.10 4.23 0.40
N SER A 8 2.24 3.33 0.84
CA SER A 8 2.63 1.99 1.33
C SER A 8 3.73 2.07 2.42
N VAL A 9 4.92 1.54 2.18
CA VAL A 9 6.06 1.57 3.11
C VAL A 9 6.47 3.00 3.49
N GLY A 10 6.28 3.98 2.61
CA GLY A 10 6.56 5.39 2.87
C GLY A 10 5.74 5.98 4.01
N GLU A 11 4.61 5.35 4.36
CA GLU A 11 3.78 5.80 5.47
C GLU A 11 4.47 5.65 6.84
N ILE A 12 5.46 4.76 6.97
CA ILE A 12 6.27 4.62 8.19
C ILE A 12 7.14 5.85 8.41
N ALA A 13 7.80 6.32 7.34
CA ALA A 13 8.59 7.56 7.41
C ALA A 13 7.68 8.78 7.64
N ALA A 14 6.52 8.82 6.98
CA ALA A 14 5.52 9.86 7.19
C ALA A 14 5.05 9.91 8.66
N ALA A 15 4.74 8.76 9.26
CA ALA A 15 4.34 8.64 10.66
C ALA A 15 5.44 9.12 11.63
N HIS A 16 6.71 8.78 11.34
CA HIS A 16 7.83 9.28 12.16
C HIS A 16 7.96 10.81 12.07
N ILE A 17 7.97 11.36 10.85
CA ILE A 17 8.09 12.82 10.65
C ILE A 17 6.88 13.57 11.21
N ALA A 18 5.69 12.98 11.14
CA ALA A 18 4.49 13.54 11.76
C ALA A 18 4.53 13.50 13.30
N GLY A 19 5.48 12.77 13.91
CA GLY A 19 5.66 12.64 15.35
C GLY A 19 4.85 11.50 15.99
N ALA A 20 4.13 10.71 15.17
CA ALA A 20 3.35 9.58 15.65
C ALA A 20 4.20 8.40 16.12
N LEU A 21 5.32 8.14 15.46
CA LEU A 21 6.27 7.09 15.84
C LEU A 21 7.60 7.68 16.27
N SER A 22 8.20 7.12 17.32
CA SER A 22 9.63 7.34 17.61
C SER A 22 10.49 6.74 16.48
N LEU A 23 11.75 7.13 16.38
CA LEU A 23 12.68 6.53 15.42
C LEU A 23 12.81 5.00 15.65
N VAL A 24 12.86 4.59 16.91
CA VAL A 24 12.95 3.18 17.28
C VAL A 24 11.70 2.42 16.83
N ASP A 25 10.50 2.95 17.09
CA ASP A 25 9.25 2.32 16.64
C ASP A 25 9.18 2.25 15.11
N ALA A 26 9.56 3.32 14.40
CA ALA A 26 9.58 3.34 12.94
C ALA A 26 10.56 2.31 12.37
N ILE A 27 11.76 2.17 12.94
CA ILE A 27 12.74 1.14 12.57
C ILE A 27 12.18 -0.25 12.87
N THR A 28 11.52 -0.45 14.00
CA THR A 28 10.89 -1.72 14.36
C THR A 28 9.84 -2.12 13.33
N VAL A 29 8.96 -1.19 12.96
CA VAL A 29 7.92 -1.44 11.96
C VAL A 29 8.53 -1.81 10.60
N ILE A 30 9.49 -0.99 10.08
CA ILE A 30 10.08 -1.25 8.76
C ILE A 30 10.87 -2.56 8.73
N PHE A 31 11.60 -2.88 9.80
CA PHE A 31 12.40 -4.08 9.90
C PHE A 31 11.53 -5.34 9.85
N TYR A 32 10.54 -5.46 10.74
CA TYR A 32 9.69 -6.64 10.78
C TYR A 32 8.78 -6.75 9.55
N ARG A 33 8.25 -5.61 9.06
CA ARG A 33 7.50 -5.57 7.81
C ARG A 33 8.32 -6.13 6.65
N SER A 34 9.55 -5.67 6.46
CA SER A 34 10.41 -6.12 5.36
C SER A 34 10.82 -7.58 5.51
N LEU A 35 11.23 -7.99 6.73
CA LEU A 35 11.64 -9.35 7.03
C LEU A 35 10.52 -10.37 6.76
N LEU A 36 9.31 -10.08 7.24
CA LEU A 36 8.18 -10.98 7.10
C LEU A 36 7.63 -11.02 5.68
N GLN A 37 7.51 -9.86 5.02
CA GLN A 37 7.10 -9.80 3.61
C GLN A 37 8.07 -10.56 2.70
N HIS A 38 9.37 -10.56 3.00
CA HIS A 38 10.34 -11.33 2.24
C HIS A 38 10.08 -12.84 2.27
N LYS A 39 9.46 -13.38 3.33
CA LYS A 39 9.04 -14.80 3.38
C LYS A 39 8.06 -15.17 2.26
N THR A 40 7.40 -14.20 1.65
CA THR A 40 6.44 -14.39 0.56
C THR A 40 7.04 -14.16 -0.83
N ALA A 41 8.35 -13.96 -0.91
CA ALA A 41 9.03 -13.77 -2.20
C ALA A 41 8.82 -14.99 -3.11
N GLY A 42 8.50 -14.71 -4.37
CA GLY A 42 8.23 -15.75 -5.37
C GLY A 42 6.81 -16.35 -5.34
N MET A 43 5.99 -16.05 -4.31
CA MET A 43 4.63 -16.63 -4.16
C MET A 43 3.57 -15.90 -5.00
N GLY A 44 3.94 -14.87 -5.73
CA GLY A 44 3.02 -14.13 -6.58
C GLY A 44 3.75 -13.06 -7.39
N SER A 45 2.99 -12.15 -8.00
CA SER A 45 3.51 -11.03 -8.78
C SER A 45 2.62 -9.79 -8.62
N MET A 46 3.01 -8.70 -9.29
CA MET A 46 2.25 -7.46 -9.32
C MET A 46 2.13 -6.94 -10.77
N LEU A 47 0.97 -6.38 -11.10
CA LEU A 47 0.62 -5.85 -12.41
C LEU A 47 0.07 -4.41 -12.25
N ALA A 48 0.70 -3.43 -12.87
CA ALA A 48 0.12 -2.11 -13.04
C ALA A 48 -0.86 -2.14 -14.21
N ALA A 49 -2.03 -1.53 -14.07
CA ALA A 49 -3.06 -1.49 -15.10
C ALA A 49 -3.72 -0.10 -15.21
N ALA A 50 -3.91 0.36 -16.44
CA ALA A 50 -4.55 1.65 -16.72
C ALA A 50 -6.09 1.52 -16.70
N VAL A 51 -6.63 1.17 -15.52
CA VAL A 51 -8.07 1.02 -15.29
C VAL A 51 -8.49 1.74 -14.02
N SER A 52 -9.77 2.12 -13.95
CA SER A 52 -10.35 2.66 -12.71
C SER A 52 -10.49 1.56 -11.64
N LYS A 53 -10.56 1.98 -10.37
CA LYS A 53 -10.84 1.05 -9.25
C LYS A 53 -12.11 0.23 -9.49
N ASN A 54 -13.18 0.86 -9.97
CA ASN A 54 -14.44 0.17 -10.23
C ASN A 54 -14.30 -0.91 -11.31
N ASN A 55 -13.60 -0.60 -12.41
CA ASN A 55 -13.33 -1.59 -13.45
C ASN A 55 -12.44 -2.72 -12.92
N ALA A 56 -11.41 -2.39 -12.14
CA ALA A 56 -10.54 -3.40 -11.52
C ALA A 56 -11.31 -4.39 -10.65
N VAL A 57 -12.26 -3.90 -9.83
CA VAL A 57 -13.13 -4.77 -9.02
C VAL A 57 -13.88 -5.78 -9.89
N HIS A 58 -14.44 -5.36 -11.02
CA HIS A 58 -15.13 -6.28 -11.94
C HIS A 58 -14.17 -7.24 -12.63
N LEU A 59 -13.00 -6.77 -13.07
CA LEU A 59 -11.98 -7.57 -13.75
C LEU A 59 -11.44 -8.71 -12.91
N ILE A 60 -11.31 -8.53 -11.58
CA ILE A 60 -10.76 -9.56 -10.71
C ILE A 60 -11.78 -10.60 -10.21
N VAL A 61 -13.08 -10.34 -10.37
CA VAL A 61 -14.16 -11.28 -9.94
C VAL A 61 -13.96 -12.71 -10.44
N PRO A 62 -13.65 -12.95 -11.74
CA PRO A 62 -13.48 -14.30 -12.27
C PRO A 62 -12.36 -15.10 -11.59
N TYR A 63 -11.38 -14.42 -11.00
CA TYR A 63 -10.20 -15.03 -10.39
C TYR A 63 -10.40 -15.48 -8.93
N LYS A 64 -11.61 -15.34 -8.37
CA LYS A 64 -12.05 -15.94 -7.10
C LYS A 64 -11.08 -15.69 -5.93
N GLY A 65 -10.61 -14.47 -5.77
CA GLY A 65 -9.71 -14.07 -4.68
C GLY A 65 -8.22 -14.29 -4.94
N LYS A 66 -7.83 -14.86 -6.07
CA LYS A 66 -6.41 -15.02 -6.46
C LYS A 66 -5.73 -13.69 -6.79
N ILE A 67 -6.48 -12.65 -7.13
CA ILE A 67 -6.00 -11.30 -7.42
C ILE A 67 -6.62 -10.32 -6.43
N SER A 68 -5.80 -9.43 -5.90
CA SER A 68 -6.19 -8.32 -5.04
C SER A 68 -5.86 -6.98 -5.71
N ILE A 69 -6.63 -5.93 -5.44
CA ILE A 69 -6.20 -4.56 -5.76
C ILE A 69 -5.17 -4.18 -4.70
N ALA A 70 -3.93 -3.93 -5.10
CA ALA A 70 -2.82 -3.57 -4.22
C ALA A 70 -2.73 -2.06 -3.99
N ALA A 71 -3.01 -1.25 -5.01
CA ALA A 71 -3.02 0.21 -4.90
C ALA A 71 -3.99 0.84 -5.90
N VAL A 72 -4.56 1.98 -5.49
CA VAL A 72 -5.33 2.88 -6.34
C VAL A 72 -4.56 4.19 -6.42
N ASN A 73 -3.74 4.32 -7.48
CA ASN A 73 -2.77 5.42 -7.58
C ASN A 73 -3.39 6.69 -8.20
N SER A 74 -4.35 6.51 -9.12
CA SER A 74 -5.08 7.62 -9.75
C SER A 74 -6.52 7.18 -10.09
N PRO A 75 -7.38 8.05 -10.59
CA PRO A 75 -8.72 7.67 -11.07
C PRO A 75 -8.72 6.59 -12.15
N SER A 76 -7.63 6.47 -12.90
CA SER A 76 -7.47 5.56 -14.05
C SER A 76 -6.27 4.62 -13.94
N SER A 77 -5.67 4.48 -12.76
CA SER A 77 -4.49 3.63 -12.57
C SER A 77 -4.58 2.87 -11.25
N VAL A 78 -4.47 1.54 -11.35
CA VAL A 78 -4.39 0.64 -10.20
C VAL A 78 -3.15 -0.24 -10.30
N THR A 79 -2.73 -0.79 -9.17
CA THR A 79 -1.80 -1.92 -9.11
C THR A 79 -2.56 -3.13 -8.58
N LEU A 80 -2.44 -4.24 -9.25
CA LEU A 80 -2.99 -5.54 -8.87
C LEU A 80 -1.88 -6.43 -8.34
N ALA A 81 -2.18 -7.34 -7.41
CA ALA A 81 -1.21 -8.29 -6.86
C ALA A 81 -1.86 -9.63 -6.56
N GLY A 82 -1.11 -10.72 -6.69
CA GLY A 82 -1.61 -12.05 -6.39
C GLY A 82 -0.91 -13.15 -7.15
N ASP A 83 -1.67 -14.20 -7.46
CA ASP A 83 -1.22 -15.40 -8.15
C ASP A 83 -0.63 -15.07 -9.53
N LYS A 84 0.53 -15.65 -9.85
CA LYS A 84 1.27 -15.33 -11.08
C LYS A 84 0.49 -15.71 -12.34
N ASP A 85 -0.11 -16.91 -12.35
CA ASP A 85 -0.82 -17.42 -13.54
C ASP A 85 -2.12 -16.62 -13.73
N ALA A 86 -2.81 -16.27 -12.64
CA ALA A 86 -4.01 -15.44 -12.70
C ALA A 86 -3.72 -14.02 -13.23
N LEU A 87 -2.61 -13.43 -12.82
CA LEU A 87 -2.20 -12.11 -13.32
C LEU A 87 -1.72 -12.15 -14.77
N ALA A 88 -1.07 -13.24 -15.20
CA ALA A 88 -0.68 -13.42 -16.60
C ALA A 88 -1.89 -13.58 -17.53
N ASP A 89 -2.91 -14.33 -17.10
CA ASP A 89 -4.17 -14.46 -17.83
C ASP A 89 -4.91 -13.12 -17.94
N LEU A 90 -4.96 -12.37 -16.84
CA LEU A 90 -5.56 -11.03 -16.81
C LEU A 90 -4.79 -10.05 -17.71
N GLU A 91 -3.45 -10.09 -17.71
CA GLU A 91 -2.62 -9.27 -18.61
C GLU A 91 -2.93 -9.53 -20.07
N GLN A 92 -3.09 -10.81 -20.45
CA GLN A 92 -3.44 -11.17 -21.81
C GLN A 92 -4.83 -10.62 -22.21
N SER A 93 -5.81 -10.70 -21.31
CA SER A 93 -7.14 -10.14 -21.52
C SER A 93 -7.09 -8.63 -21.71
N LEU A 94 -6.42 -7.90 -20.80
CA LEU A 94 -6.27 -6.45 -20.87
C LEU A 94 -5.56 -5.99 -22.15
N SER A 95 -4.51 -6.73 -22.54
CA SER A 95 -3.76 -6.43 -23.77
C SER A 95 -4.63 -6.64 -25.02
N SER A 96 -5.50 -7.65 -25.05
CA SER A 96 -6.45 -7.89 -26.13
C SER A 96 -7.47 -6.76 -26.27
N ASP A 97 -7.83 -6.13 -25.16
CA ASP A 97 -8.73 -4.96 -25.10
C ASP A 97 -7.98 -3.63 -25.32
N ASN A 98 -6.69 -3.66 -25.67
CA ASN A 98 -5.81 -2.49 -25.81
C ASN A 98 -5.71 -1.63 -24.53
N ILE A 99 -5.86 -2.24 -23.35
CA ILE A 99 -5.69 -1.59 -22.07
C ILE A 99 -4.21 -1.74 -21.65
N PHE A 100 -3.55 -0.61 -21.40
CA PHE A 100 -2.16 -0.63 -20.95
C PHE A 100 -2.04 -1.37 -19.61
N CYS A 101 -1.14 -2.35 -19.55
CA CYS A 101 -0.75 -3.03 -18.33
C CYS A 101 0.74 -3.44 -18.40
N ARG A 102 1.36 -3.57 -17.23
CA ARG A 102 2.77 -3.92 -17.12
C ARG A 102 3.07 -4.63 -15.82
N HIS A 103 3.73 -5.78 -15.89
CA HIS A 103 4.29 -6.42 -14.71
C HIS A 103 5.34 -5.55 -14.04
N LEU A 104 5.27 -5.47 -12.71
CA LEU A 104 6.28 -4.79 -11.90
C LEU A 104 7.43 -5.77 -11.61
N ASN A 105 8.66 -5.26 -11.64
CA ASN A 105 9.84 -6.05 -11.31
C ASN A 105 10.01 -6.17 -9.78
N VAL A 106 9.09 -6.89 -9.15
CA VAL A 106 9.07 -7.18 -7.71
C VAL A 106 8.78 -8.65 -7.48
N GLU A 107 9.40 -9.22 -6.45
CA GLU A 107 9.26 -10.65 -6.13
C GLU A 107 8.15 -10.93 -5.10
N VAL A 108 7.70 -9.89 -4.40
CA VAL A 108 6.69 -10.00 -3.34
C VAL A 108 5.37 -9.44 -3.84
N PRO A 109 4.26 -10.20 -3.73
CA PRO A 109 2.91 -9.73 -4.10
C PRO A 109 2.31 -8.87 -3.00
N PHE A 110 2.86 -7.65 -2.81
CA PHE A 110 2.44 -6.72 -1.77
C PHE A 110 0.93 -6.43 -1.82
N HIS A 111 0.33 -6.18 -0.67
CA HIS A 111 -1.09 -5.81 -0.53
C HIS A 111 -2.07 -6.85 -1.10
N SER A 112 -1.70 -8.12 -1.10
CA SER A 112 -2.53 -9.23 -1.57
C SER A 112 -2.91 -10.20 -0.44
N HIS A 113 -3.78 -11.15 -0.74
CA HIS A 113 -4.14 -12.25 0.16
C HIS A 113 -2.92 -13.09 0.58
N VAL A 114 -1.84 -13.10 -0.21
CA VAL A 114 -0.60 -13.80 0.15
C VAL A 114 0.02 -13.25 1.43
N MET A 115 -0.25 -12.00 1.78
CA MET A 115 0.21 -11.40 3.05
C MET A 115 -0.47 -12.03 4.28
N ASP A 116 -1.62 -12.69 4.14
CA ASP A 116 -2.38 -13.23 5.28
C ASP A 116 -1.56 -14.20 6.12
N GLN A 117 -0.61 -14.92 5.51
CA GLN A 117 0.27 -15.89 6.19
C GLN A 117 1.27 -15.25 7.18
N ILE A 118 1.56 -13.97 7.07
CA ILE A 118 2.50 -13.27 7.98
C ILE A 118 1.80 -12.43 9.05
N LYS A 119 0.48 -12.48 9.11
CA LYS A 119 -0.32 -11.62 9.98
C LYS A 119 0.06 -11.74 11.45
N ASP A 120 0.02 -12.96 11.97
CA ASP A 120 0.21 -13.21 13.40
C ASP A 120 1.64 -12.89 13.84
N ASP A 121 2.64 -13.29 13.05
CA ASP A 121 4.05 -12.95 13.27
C ASP A 121 4.26 -11.41 13.29
N LEU A 122 3.60 -10.68 12.39
CA LEU A 122 3.72 -9.23 12.32
C LEU A 122 3.06 -8.56 13.52
N LEU A 123 1.86 -8.97 13.88
CA LEU A 123 1.14 -8.44 15.04
C LEU A 123 1.94 -8.67 16.33
N GLU A 124 2.49 -9.86 16.53
CA GLU A 124 3.34 -10.19 17.68
C GLU A 124 4.61 -9.32 17.71
N SER A 125 5.29 -9.19 16.55
CA SER A 125 6.54 -8.41 16.46
C SER A 125 6.35 -6.91 16.74
N LEU A 126 5.14 -6.38 16.52
CA LEU A 126 4.84 -4.96 16.67
C LEU A 126 4.09 -4.62 17.97
N GLN A 127 3.91 -5.55 18.90
CA GLN A 127 3.18 -5.30 20.16
C GLN A 127 3.79 -4.20 21.03
N SER A 128 5.10 -3.99 20.92
CA SER A 128 5.84 -3.07 21.79
C SER A 128 5.87 -1.62 21.29
N ILE A 129 5.43 -1.34 20.05
CA ILE A 129 5.43 0.03 19.54
C ILE A 129 4.45 0.92 20.33
N GLN A 130 4.82 2.17 20.50
CA GLN A 130 4.05 3.15 21.29
C GLN A 130 3.69 4.38 20.44
N PRO A 131 2.67 4.26 19.57
CA PRO A 131 2.24 5.38 18.74
C PRO A 131 1.67 6.52 19.59
N ARG A 132 1.81 7.76 19.08
CA ARG A 132 1.41 8.99 19.77
C ARG A 132 0.61 9.87 18.82
N ALA A 133 -0.08 10.87 19.38
CA ALA A 133 -0.74 11.90 18.59
C ALA A 133 0.28 12.60 17.66
N THR A 134 -0.15 12.92 16.45
CA THR A 134 0.68 13.61 15.45
C THR A 134 0.90 15.08 15.82
N LYS A 135 2.06 15.62 15.46
CA LYS A 135 2.37 17.05 15.49
C LYS A 135 2.09 17.76 14.18
N ILE A 136 2.12 17.00 13.08
CA ILE A 136 1.78 17.43 11.73
C ILE A 136 0.63 16.55 11.26
N PRO A 137 -0.43 17.10 10.68
CA PRO A 137 -1.54 16.31 10.13
C PRO A 137 -1.04 15.19 9.21
N LEU A 138 -1.39 13.95 9.53
CA LEU A 138 -1.01 12.75 8.79
C LEU A 138 -2.24 12.18 8.07
N TYR A 139 -2.12 11.99 6.78
CA TYR A 139 -3.14 11.32 5.99
C TYR A 139 -2.73 9.87 5.72
N SER A 140 -3.60 8.95 6.09
CA SER A 140 -3.40 7.52 5.90
C SER A 140 -3.81 7.08 4.50
N THR A 141 -2.96 6.32 3.84
CA THR A 141 -3.30 5.65 2.58
C THR A 141 -4.01 4.30 2.79
N VAL A 142 -4.14 3.84 4.03
CA VAL A 142 -4.98 2.69 4.40
C VAL A 142 -6.46 3.11 4.44
N THR A 143 -6.76 4.24 5.10
CA THR A 143 -8.13 4.73 5.27
C THR A 143 -8.54 5.72 4.17
N GLY A 144 -7.57 6.36 3.52
CA GLY A 144 -7.79 7.44 2.55
C GLY A 144 -8.26 8.74 3.19
N SER A 145 -7.84 9.03 4.44
CA SER A 145 -8.29 10.19 5.22
C SER A 145 -7.28 10.57 6.29
N LEU A 146 -7.51 11.71 6.93
CA LEU A 146 -6.75 12.13 8.13
C LEU A 146 -6.87 11.06 9.22
N ILE A 147 -5.77 10.80 9.93
CA ILE A 147 -5.70 9.82 11.01
C ILE A 147 -5.01 10.42 12.25
N ASP A 148 -5.45 10.03 13.45
CA ASP A 148 -4.69 10.29 14.66
C ASP A 148 -3.50 9.32 14.74
N GLY A 149 -2.30 9.86 14.97
CA GLY A 149 -1.10 9.04 15.10
C GLY A 149 -1.18 8.00 16.21
N ALA A 150 -1.97 8.22 17.25
CA ALA A 150 -2.20 7.24 18.31
C ALA A 150 -2.87 5.94 17.83
N GLU A 151 -3.54 5.98 16.67
CA GLU A 151 -4.16 4.80 16.06
C GLU A 151 -3.18 3.88 15.33
N LEU A 152 -1.91 4.32 15.12
CA LEU A 152 -0.90 3.60 14.33
C LEU A 152 -0.29 2.40 15.08
N ASN A 153 -1.12 1.58 15.70
CA ASN A 153 -0.74 0.38 16.44
C ASN A 153 -0.40 -0.81 15.52
N ALA A 154 -0.08 -1.98 16.08
CA ALA A 154 0.25 -3.17 15.32
C ALA A 154 -0.85 -3.58 14.30
N ASN A 155 -2.13 -3.46 14.68
CA ASN A 155 -3.24 -3.76 13.77
C ASN A 155 -3.30 -2.78 12.59
N TYR A 156 -3.01 -1.50 12.81
CA TYR A 156 -2.91 -0.53 11.73
C TYR A 156 -1.80 -0.92 10.75
N TRP A 157 -0.61 -1.28 11.23
CA TRP A 157 0.50 -1.69 10.36
C TRP A 157 0.23 -3.01 9.65
N TRP A 158 -0.54 -3.91 10.26
CA TRP A 158 -1.07 -5.06 9.53
C TRP A 158 -1.99 -4.62 8.38
N GLN A 159 -2.91 -3.69 8.61
CA GLN A 159 -3.75 -3.15 7.53
C GLN A 159 -2.92 -2.47 6.44
N ASN A 160 -1.88 -1.71 6.82
CA ASN A 160 -0.96 -1.09 5.86
C ASN A 160 -0.23 -2.13 4.99
N VAL A 161 0.08 -3.31 5.51
CA VAL A 161 0.67 -4.42 4.73
C VAL A 161 -0.34 -5.09 3.81
N ARG A 162 -1.58 -5.25 4.27
CA ARG A 162 -2.58 -6.13 3.64
C ARG A 162 -3.56 -5.41 2.74
N GLN A 163 -4.04 -4.23 3.15
CA GLN A 163 -5.10 -3.51 2.45
C GLN A 163 -4.57 -2.75 1.23
N PRO A 164 -5.42 -2.40 0.28
CA PRO A 164 -5.06 -1.53 -0.83
C PRO A 164 -4.51 -0.18 -0.35
N VAL A 165 -3.50 0.32 -1.05
CA VAL A 165 -3.06 1.71 -0.89
C VAL A 165 -4.06 2.63 -1.57
N GLU A 166 -4.88 3.35 -0.81
CA GLU A 166 -5.91 4.26 -1.30
C GLU A 166 -5.35 5.66 -1.64
N PHE A 167 -4.23 5.70 -2.38
CA PHE A 167 -3.48 6.95 -2.63
C PHE A 167 -4.33 8.03 -3.30
N ALA A 168 -5.05 7.69 -4.37
CA ALA A 168 -5.91 8.64 -5.08
C ALA A 168 -7.03 9.24 -4.19
N LYS A 169 -7.56 8.44 -3.25
CA LYS A 169 -8.55 8.91 -2.26
C LYS A 169 -7.87 9.83 -1.25
N THR A 170 -6.69 9.46 -0.77
CA THR A 170 -5.91 10.24 0.19
C THR A 170 -5.58 11.63 -0.34
N ILE A 171 -5.04 11.72 -1.56
CA ILE A 171 -4.72 13.02 -2.18
C ILE A 171 -5.98 13.88 -2.34
N ARG A 172 -7.10 13.30 -2.75
CA ARG A 172 -8.37 14.05 -2.88
C ARG A 172 -8.92 14.56 -1.55
N SER A 173 -8.63 13.89 -0.44
CA SER A 173 -9.08 14.31 0.89
C SER A 173 -8.24 15.44 1.50
N MET A 174 -7.11 15.81 0.90
CA MET A 174 -6.24 16.91 1.32
C MET A 174 -6.73 18.24 0.78
N GLU A 175 -7.77 18.78 1.36
CA GLU A 175 -8.33 20.07 0.93
C GLU A 175 -7.35 21.22 1.20
N GLY A 176 -7.24 22.17 0.25
CA GLY A 176 -6.42 23.37 0.36
C GLY A 176 -4.91 23.13 0.20
N VAL A 177 -4.47 21.92 -0.20
CA VAL A 177 -3.07 21.64 -0.52
C VAL A 177 -2.83 21.89 -2.00
N GLU A 178 -1.98 22.88 -2.32
CA GLU A 178 -1.70 23.30 -3.71
C GLU A 178 -0.38 22.71 -4.24
N ILE A 179 0.58 22.40 -3.35
CA ILE A 179 1.91 21.95 -3.74
C ILE A 179 2.19 20.61 -3.05
N PHE A 180 2.53 19.60 -3.86
CA PHE A 180 2.98 18.29 -3.41
C PHE A 180 4.47 18.11 -3.71
N LEU A 181 5.23 17.69 -2.70
CA LEU A 181 6.63 17.33 -2.85
C LEU A 181 6.80 15.83 -2.58
N GLU A 182 7.23 15.09 -3.59
CA GLU A 182 7.60 13.69 -3.42
C GLU A 182 9.04 13.60 -2.89
N VAL A 183 9.22 12.82 -1.82
CA VAL A 183 10.53 12.49 -1.24
C VAL A 183 10.75 11.00 -1.37
N SER A 184 11.48 10.60 -2.39
CA SER A 184 11.77 9.20 -2.71
C SER A 184 13.08 9.09 -3.50
N PRO A 185 13.72 7.92 -3.57
CA PRO A 185 14.93 7.71 -4.39
C PRO A 185 14.68 7.93 -5.90
N HIS A 186 13.47 7.66 -6.36
CA HIS A 186 12.99 7.89 -7.73
C HIS A 186 11.56 8.38 -7.66
N THR A 187 11.15 9.21 -8.61
CA THR A 187 9.75 9.61 -8.75
C THR A 187 8.90 8.40 -9.15
N VAL A 188 7.86 8.12 -8.39
CA VAL A 188 6.94 6.97 -8.62
C VAL A 188 5.47 7.39 -8.60
N LEU A 189 5.17 8.64 -8.20
CA LEU A 189 3.81 9.13 -7.97
C LEU A 189 3.40 10.24 -8.96
N ASN A 190 4.17 10.45 -10.04
CA ASN A 190 3.91 11.45 -11.09
C ASN A 190 2.68 11.09 -11.94
#